data_9c317891720a124f38d8a72d8d9ba16d
#
_entry.id   9c317891720a124f38d8a72d8d9ba16d
#
_cell.length_a   1.000
_cell.length_b   1.000
_cell.length_c   1.000
_cell.angle_alpha   90.00
_cell.angle_beta   90.00
_cell.angle_gamma   90.00
#
_symmetry.space_group_name_H-M   'P 1'
#
loop_
_entity.id
_entity.type
_entity.pdbx_description
1 polymer ?
#
loop_
_entity_poly.entity_id
_entity_poly.type
_entity_poly.pdbx_seq_one_letter_code
_entity_poly.pdbx_strand_id
1 'polypeptide(L)'
;MNVTYLTASLEPAADSELPDDPGAGVQQQPQGTSGAPPAKDGTKPADDPLAQGRQTKRILYVVPNFRAVSADQHLPPQTVKEKFKTAMLDSVDYSSFIFVAAQAGVAQWTNSYPEFGQGAKGYGRYYWHTLADEINENTWVEFIIPSLLHQDTRYYTLGKGKFGKRVAYAFTRVVITRTDEGHRAVNYSEILGAGAFSGVANLYYPSSERTFTKTYQRWITNLCIDGGVFVFKEVWPDINNAIFHQKD
;
A
#
# COMPACT_ATOMS: atom_id res chain seq x y z
N MET A 1 -23.31 -45.15 38.60
CA MET A 1 -22.08 -44.61 37.97
C MET A 1 -22.39 -43.21 37.50
N ASN A 2 -22.00 -42.22 38.28
CA ASN A 2 -22.18 -40.81 37.91
C ASN A 2 -20.91 -40.34 37.20
N VAL A 3 -21.06 -39.90 35.96
CA VAL A 3 -19.97 -39.29 35.19
C VAL A 3 -20.12 -37.77 35.36
N THR A 4 -19.17 -37.20 36.09
CA THR A 4 -19.06 -35.75 36.31
C THR A 4 -18.26 -35.16 35.13
N TYR A 5 -18.89 -34.31 34.34
CA TYR A 5 -18.20 -33.51 33.31
C TYR A 5 -17.53 -32.30 33.95
N LEU A 6 -16.20 -32.28 33.93
CA LEU A 6 -15.41 -31.08 34.26
C LEU A 6 -15.47 -30.10 33.06
N THR A 7 -16.23 -29.03 33.25
CA THR A 7 -16.15 -27.86 32.35
C THR A 7 -14.95 -27.03 32.74
N ALA A 8 -13.87 -27.08 31.97
CA ALA A 8 -12.76 -26.14 32.07
C ALA A 8 -13.20 -24.80 31.52
N SER A 9 -13.34 -23.79 32.36
CA SER A 9 -13.48 -22.39 31.97
C SER A 9 -12.15 -21.93 31.44
N LEU A 10 -12.09 -21.63 30.14
CA LEU A 10 -10.99 -20.91 29.56
C LEU A 10 -11.17 -19.42 29.89
N GLU A 11 -10.40 -18.92 30.86
CA GLU A 11 -10.20 -17.48 31.02
C GLU A 11 -9.56 -16.90 29.74
N PRO A 12 -10.04 -15.76 29.25
CA PRO A 12 -9.36 -15.09 28.14
C PRO A 12 -8.00 -14.56 28.61
N ALA A 13 -6.96 -14.97 27.92
CA ALA A 13 -5.61 -14.47 28.12
C ALA A 13 -5.60 -12.95 27.99
N ALA A 14 -4.96 -12.28 28.95
CA ALA A 14 -4.78 -10.85 29.01
C ALA A 14 -4.22 -10.31 27.68
N ASP A 15 -4.88 -9.26 27.18
CA ASP A 15 -4.45 -8.47 26.03
C ASP A 15 -3.02 -7.99 26.24
N SER A 16 -2.09 -8.50 25.47
CA SER A 16 -0.80 -7.89 25.33
C SER A 16 -0.98 -6.60 24.53
N GLU A 17 -0.92 -5.46 25.21
CA GLU A 17 -0.97 -4.13 24.61
C GLU A 17 0.15 -3.95 23.60
N LEU A 18 -0.21 -4.11 22.33
CA LEU A 18 0.56 -3.54 21.23
C LEU A 18 0.33 -2.03 21.23
N PRO A 19 1.34 -1.20 20.89
CA PRO A 19 1.21 0.25 20.96
C PRO A 19 0.00 0.74 20.19
N ASP A 20 -0.82 1.55 20.86
CA ASP A 20 -2.03 2.16 20.32
C ASP A 20 -1.79 2.88 19.00
N ASP A 21 -2.64 2.61 18.02
CA ASP A 21 -2.73 3.36 16.78
C ASP A 21 -3.20 4.79 17.13
N PRO A 22 -2.50 5.87 16.77
CA PRO A 22 -2.85 7.23 17.17
C PRO A 22 -4.21 7.75 16.68
N GLY A 23 -5.01 6.92 16.03
CA GLY A 23 -6.33 7.29 15.48
C GLY A 23 -7.57 6.92 16.31
N ALA A 24 -7.43 6.31 17.50
CA ALA A 24 -8.58 5.82 18.29
C ALA A 24 -9.06 6.76 19.41
N GLY A 25 -8.77 8.06 19.35
CA GLY A 25 -9.24 9.06 20.29
C GLY A 25 -10.51 9.76 19.80
N VAL A 26 -11.66 9.40 20.32
CA VAL A 26 -12.90 10.17 20.17
C VAL A 26 -12.75 11.47 20.95
N GLN A 27 -12.56 12.62 20.26
CA GLN A 27 -12.71 13.94 20.88
C GLN A 27 -14.07 14.52 20.49
N GLN A 28 -14.93 14.62 21.48
CA GLN A 28 -16.15 15.43 21.44
C GLN A 28 -15.77 16.90 21.29
N GLN A 29 -16.35 17.57 20.30
CA GLN A 29 -16.22 18.99 20.06
C GLN A 29 -17.18 19.77 20.98
N PRO A 30 -16.73 20.81 21.68
CA PRO A 30 -17.65 21.77 22.34
C PRO A 30 -18.20 22.76 21.30
N GLN A 31 -19.52 22.88 21.26
CA GLN A 31 -20.19 24.01 20.61
C GLN A 31 -19.90 25.29 21.37
N GLY A 32 -19.43 26.31 20.67
CA GLY A 32 -19.30 27.66 21.17
C GLY A 32 -19.60 28.68 20.07
N THR A 33 -20.65 29.40 20.27
CA THR A 33 -21.19 30.51 19.44
C THR A 33 -20.31 31.75 19.45
N SER A 34 -20.36 32.48 18.35
CA SER A 34 -20.37 33.93 18.23
C SER A 34 -19.36 34.57 17.27
N GLY A 35 -19.85 35.14 16.28
CA GLY A 35 -19.68 36.23 15.36
C GLY A 35 -18.37 37.03 15.39
N ALA A 36 -17.76 37.10 14.18
CA ALA A 36 -16.97 38.25 13.74
C ALA A 36 -17.05 38.39 12.21
N PRO A 37 -16.89 39.58 11.63
CA PRO A 37 -17.33 39.92 10.28
C PRO A 37 -16.34 39.50 9.19
N PRO A 38 -16.75 39.52 7.89
CA PRO A 38 -15.98 38.94 6.82
C PRO A 38 -14.80 39.83 6.40
N ALA A 39 -13.59 39.35 6.54
CA ALA A 39 -12.45 39.94 5.86
C ALA A 39 -12.41 39.38 4.41
N LYS A 40 -12.62 40.29 3.46
CA LYS A 40 -12.30 40.07 2.05
C LYS A 40 -10.78 40.07 1.92
N ASP A 41 -10.20 38.94 1.62
CA ASP A 41 -8.97 38.94 0.85
C ASP A 41 -8.94 37.69 -0.02
N GLY A 42 -8.86 37.93 -1.34
CA GLY A 42 -8.97 36.93 -2.38
C GLY A 42 -7.61 36.28 -2.63
N THR A 43 -7.13 35.50 -1.69
CA THR A 43 -6.06 34.53 -1.94
C THR A 43 -6.69 33.16 -1.83
N LYS A 44 -6.89 32.51 -2.99
CA LYS A 44 -7.17 31.07 -3.06
C LYS A 44 -6.16 30.37 -2.17
N PRO A 45 -6.56 29.60 -1.14
CA PRO A 45 -5.60 28.79 -0.43
C PRO A 45 -4.92 27.92 -1.47
N ALA A 46 -3.62 28.06 -1.61
CA ALA A 46 -2.81 27.13 -2.39
C ALA A 46 -3.19 25.73 -1.92
N ASP A 47 -3.45 24.83 -2.86
CA ASP A 47 -3.66 23.41 -2.60
C ASP A 47 -2.37 22.84 -1.99
N ASP A 48 -2.15 23.11 -0.70
CA ASP A 48 -1.10 22.47 0.07
C ASP A 48 -1.54 21.02 0.31
N PRO A 49 -0.89 20.04 -0.34
CA PRO A 49 -1.22 18.63 -0.17
C PRO A 49 -1.09 18.17 1.28
N LEU A 50 -0.27 18.87 2.07
CA LEU A 50 -0.05 18.59 3.50
C LEU A 50 -1.19 19.13 4.36
N ALA A 51 -1.81 20.27 3.96
CA ALA A 51 -2.96 20.84 4.67
C ALA A 51 -4.22 19.97 4.56
N GLN A 52 -4.29 19.10 3.53
CA GLN A 52 -5.40 18.15 3.33
C GLN A 52 -5.10 16.75 3.84
N GLY A 53 -3.96 16.52 4.51
CA GLY A 53 -3.55 15.23 5.01
C GLY A 53 -3.24 14.18 3.94
N ARG A 54 -3.27 14.58 2.66
CA ARG A 54 -2.86 13.74 1.53
C ARG A 54 -1.40 13.99 1.22
N GLN A 55 -0.67 12.91 1.09
CA GLN A 55 0.72 12.99 0.63
C GLN A 55 0.79 13.33 -0.86
N THR A 56 2.00 13.69 -1.33
CA THR A 56 2.24 13.93 -2.75
C THR A 56 1.81 12.72 -3.58
N LYS A 57 1.14 12.96 -4.70
CA LYS A 57 0.64 11.87 -5.58
C LYS A 57 1.76 11.01 -6.16
N ARG A 58 2.99 11.53 -6.19
CA ARG A 58 4.16 10.83 -6.73
C ARG A 58 5.38 11.11 -5.89
N ILE A 59 6.19 10.09 -5.66
CA ILE A 59 7.50 10.16 -5.02
C ILE A 59 8.55 10.40 -6.09
N LEU A 60 9.38 11.44 -5.94
CA LEU A 60 10.38 11.86 -6.94
C LEU A 60 9.79 12.04 -8.36
N TYR A 61 8.51 12.36 -8.47
CA TYR A 61 7.77 12.44 -9.73
C TYR A 61 7.69 11.14 -10.53
N VAL A 62 8.22 10.03 -10.03
CA VAL A 62 8.36 8.75 -10.73
C VAL A 62 7.60 7.61 -10.07
N VAL A 63 7.64 7.47 -8.73
CA VAL A 63 6.96 6.36 -8.04
C VAL A 63 5.53 6.74 -7.73
N PRO A 64 4.52 5.95 -8.15
CA PRO A 64 3.12 6.20 -7.83
C PRO A 64 2.88 6.23 -6.31
N ASN A 65 2.12 7.21 -5.84
CA ASN A 65 1.80 7.37 -4.42
C ASN A 65 0.35 7.80 -4.20
N PHE A 66 -0.55 7.34 -5.08
CA PHE A 66 -1.95 7.77 -5.06
C PHE A 66 -2.72 7.30 -3.82
N ARG A 67 -2.23 6.26 -3.16
CA ARG A 67 -2.85 5.64 -2.00
C ARG A 67 -2.33 6.14 -0.64
N ALA A 68 -1.19 6.85 -0.61
CA ALA A 68 -0.61 7.28 0.66
C ALA A 68 -1.41 8.39 1.32
N VAL A 69 -1.71 8.20 2.60
CA VAL A 69 -2.48 9.11 3.45
C VAL A 69 -1.70 9.36 4.73
N SER A 70 -1.76 10.57 5.25
CA SER A 70 -1.14 10.89 6.54
C SER A 70 -1.86 10.19 7.70
N ALA A 71 -1.12 9.82 8.75
CA ALA A 71 -1.61 9.01 9.88
C ALA A 71 -2.84 9.58 10.57
N ASP A 72 -2.95 10.92 10.61
CA ASP A 72 -3.99 11.64 11.36
C ASP A 72 -5.31 11.78 10.58
N GLN A 73 -5.39 11.22 9.36
CA GLN A 73 -6.57 11.37 8.52
C GLN A 73 -7.58 10.25 8.72
N HIS A 74 -8.83 10.66 8.97
CA HIS A 74 -10.00 9.80 8.90
C HIS A 74 -10.73 10.10 7.59
N LEU A 75 -10.57 9.21 6.62
CA LEU A 75 -11.21 9.36 5.33
C LEU A 75 -12.47 8.48 5.26
N PRO A 76 -13.49 8.91 4.53
CA PRO A 76 -14.68 8.08 4.34
C PRO A 76 -14.34 6.74 3.67
N PRO A 77 -15.18 5.70 3.86
CA PRO A 77 -15.03 4.43 3.17
C PRO A 77 -14.83 4.58 1.67
N GLN A 78 -13.93 3.78 1.10
CA GLN A 78 -13.73 3.76 -0.34
C GLN A 78 -14.86 3.00 -1.05
N THR A 79 -15.42 3.62 -2.06
CA THR A 79 -16.34 2.93 -2.97
C THR A 79 -15.58 1.97 -3.90
N VAL A 80 -16.26 0.93 -4.40
CA VAL A 80 -15.70 0.00 -5.40
C VAL A 80 -15.17 0.74 -6.64
N LYS A 81 -15.87 1.82 -7.06
CA LYS A 81 -15.44 2.67 -8.18
C LYS A 81 -14.14 3.41 -7.87
N GLU A 82 -13.96 3.89 -6.65
CA GLU A 82 -12.73 4.56 -6.24
C GLU A 82 -11.57 3.57 -6.17
N LYS A 83 -11.77 2.36 -5.63
CA LYS A 83 -10.76 1.29 -5.63
C LYS A 83 -10.33 0.94 -7.06
N PHE A 84 -11.28 0.74 -7.97
CA PHE A 84 -10.98 0.51 -9.39
C PHE A 84 -10.19 1.66 -10.02
N LYS A 85 -10.64 2.92 -9.79
CA LYS A 85 -9.95 4.10 -10.33
C LYS A 85 -8.52 4.21 -9.82
N THR A 86 -8.29 3.92 -8.55
CA THR A 86 -6.95 3.97 -7.94
C THR A 86 -6.05 2.89 -8.51
N ALA A 87 -6.53 1.64 -8.60
CA ALA A 87 -5.79 0.54 -9.21
C ALA A 87 -5.41 0.82 -10.67
N MET A 88 -6.32 1.44 -11.43
CA MET A 88 -6.01 1.84 -12.80
C MET A 88 -4.99 2.98 -12.87
N LEU A 89 -5.07 3.98 -11.98
CA LEU A 89 -4.09 5.05 -11.93
C LEU A 89 -2.70 4.52 -11.54
N ASP A 90 -2.62 3.62 -10.55
CA ASP A 90 -1.36 3.01 -10.14
C ASP A 90 -0.77 2.14 -11.27
N SER A 91 -1.62 1.51 -12.11
CA SER A 91 -1.18 0.65 -13.22
C SER A 91 -0.76 1.40 -14.48
N VAL A 92 -1.47 2.48 -14.87
CA VAL A 92 -1.34 3.10 -16.20
C VAL A 92 -0.93 4.56 -16.19
N ASP A 93 -0.55 5.11 -15.04
CA ASP A 93 0.04 6.45 -14.98
C ASP A 93 1.45 6.46 -15.63
N TYR A 94 1.86 7.60 -16.17
CA TYR A 94 3.19 7.71 -16.80
C TYR A 94 4.32 7.30 -15.85
N SER A 95 4.17 7.55 -14.55
CA SER A 95 5.17 7.19 -13.55
C SER A 95 5.29 5.67 -13.39
N SER A 96 4.20 4.92 -13.55
CA SER A 96 4.22 3.46 -13.54
C SER A 96 5.00 2.90 -14.72
N PHE A 97 4.84 3.46 -15.92
CA PHE A 97 5.65 3.05 -17.08
C PHE A 97 7.14 3.27 -16.88
N ILE A 98 7.55 4.38 -16.24
CA ILE A 98 8.96 4.64 -15.91
C ILE A 98 9.45 3.63 -14.87
N PHE A 99 8.66 3.36 -13.85
CA PHE A 99 8.99 2.40 -12.80
C PHE A 99 9.11 0.98 -13.35
N VAL A 100 8.16 0.55 -14.17
CA VAL A 100 8.19 -0.72 -14.91
C VAL A 100 9.44 -0.83 -15.80
N ALA A 101 9.80 0.25 -16.51
CA ALA A 101 11.00 0.27 -17.34
C ALA A 101 12.27 0.05 -16.50
N ALA A 102 12.37 0.68 -15.34
CA ALA A 102 13.49 0.50 -14.41
C ALA A 102 13.54 -0.93 -13.86
N GLN A 103 12.40 -1.49 -13.42
CA GLN A 103 12.31 -2.85 -12.93
C GLN A 103 12.68 -3.87 -14.01
N ALA A 104 12.18 -3.71 -15.24
CA ALA A 104 12.53 -4.56 -16.38
C ALA A 104 14.03 -4.50 -16.70
N GLY A 105 14.65 -3.31 -16.58
CA GLY A 105 16.10 -3.13 -16.73
C GLY A 105 16.89 -3.90 -15.68
N VAL A 106 16.49 -3.81 -14.42
CA VAL A 106 17.11 -4.56 -13.30
C VAL A 106 16.93 -6.07 -13.52
N ALA A 107 15.72 -6.51 -13.86
CA ALA A 107 15.43 -7.92 -14.11
C ALA A 107 16.26 -8.49 -15.27
N GLN A 108 16.44 -7.73 -16.35
CA GLN A 108 17.33 -8.11 -17.44
C GLN A 108 18.79 -8.14 -17.01
N TRP A 109 19.25 -7.13 -16.29
CA TRP A 109 20.63 -7.06 -15.80
C TRP A 109 20.99 -8.25 -14.90
N THR A 110 20.07 -8.63 -14.03
CA THR A 110 20.22 -9.80 -13.13
C THR A 110 19.93 -11.13 -13.83
N ASN A 111 19.51 -11.10 -15.10
CA ASN A 111 19.10 -12.29 -15.86
C ASN A 111 18.06 -13.14 -15.14
N SER A 112 17.05 -12.46 -14.55
CA SER A 112 16.03 -13.12 -13.72
C SER A 112 15.22 -14.18 -14.49
N TYR A 113 15.04 -13.99 -15.79
CA TYR A 113 14.35 -14.90 -16.70
C TYR A 113 15.23 -15.14 -17.93
N PRO A 114 16.14 -16.14 -17.91
CA PRO A 114 17.08 -16.39 -18.99
C PRO A 114 16.42 -16.62 -20.36
N GLU A 115 15.20 -17.14 -20.38
CA GLU A 115 14.43 -17.40 -21.60
C GLU A 115 14.04 -16.13 -22.34
N PHE A 116 14.01 -14.98 -21.67
CA PHE A 116 13.72 -13.70 -22.33
C PHE A 116 14.90 -13.22 -23.16
N GLY A 117 16.12 -13.67 -22.81
CA GLY A 117 17.36 -13.29 -23.47
C GLY A 117 17.82 -11.88 -23.10
N GLN A 118 18.85 -11.40 -23.80
CA GLN A 118 19.51 -10.15 -23.53
C GLN A 118 19.33 -9.16 -24.70
N GLY A 119 19.81 -7.91 -24.53
CA GLY A 119 19.73 -6.85 -25.52
C GLY A 119 18.32 -6.27 -25.68
N ALA A 120 18.09 -5.47 -26.71
CA ALA A 120 16.83 -4.76 -26.93
C ALA A 120 15.61 -5.68 -27.02
N LYS A 121 15.76 -6.84 -27.68
CA LYS A 121 14.69 -7.84 -27.81
C LYS A 121 14.36 -8.49 -26.46
N GLY A 122 15.38 -8.81 -25.68
CA GLY A 122 15.22 -9.31 -24.31
C GLY A 122 14.55 -8.27 -23.43
N TYR A 123 15.03 -7.02 -23.46
CA TYR A 123 14.43 -5.92 -22.71
C TYR A 123 12.94 -5.74 -23.00
N GLY A 124 12.55 -5.77 -24.27
CA GLY A 124 11.13 -5.69 -24.65
C GLY A 124 10.28 -6.81 -24.03
N ARG A 125 10.85 -8.03 -23.89
CA ARG A 125 10.17 -9.15 -23.22
C ARG A 125 10.07 -8.92 -21.71
N TYR A 126 11.14 -8.50 -21.06
CA TYR A 126 11.11 -8.13 -19.63
C TYR A 126 10.11 -7.01 -19.39
N TYR A 127 10.14 -5.96 -20.20
CA TYR A 127 9.27 -4.80 -20.04
C TYR A 127 7.78 -5.15 -20.11
N TRP A 128 7.35 -5.87 -21.15
CA TRP A 128 5.92 -6.18 -21.26
C TRP A 128 5.43 -7.16 -20.19
N HIS A 129 6.28 -8.10 -19.72
CA HIS A 129 5.94 -8.98 -18.61
C HIS A 129 5.82 -8.20 -17.30
N THR A 130 6.78 -7.31 -17.01
CA THR A 130 6.72 -6.45 -15.81
C THR A 130 5.49 -5.54 -15.86
N LEU A 131 5.13 -5.00 -17.03
CA LEU A 131 3.91 -4.20 -17.18
C LEU A 131 2.65 -5.04 -16.96
N ALA A 132 2.62 -6.26 -17.49
CA ALA A 132 1.49 -7.18 -17.27
C ALA A 132 1.40 -7.60 -15.80
N ASP A 133 2.53 -7.80 -15.13
CA ASP A 133 2.59 -8.07 -13.70
C ASP A 133 2.02 -6.91 -12.88
N GLU A 134 2.42 -5.68 -13.14
CA GLU A 134 1.94 -4.47 -12.47
C GLU A 134 0.40 -4.32 -12.59
N ILE A 135 -0.13 -4.46 -13.81
CA ILE A 135 -1.57 -4.36 -14.05
C ILE A 135 -2.33 -5.51 -13.36
N ASN A 136 -1.80 -6.72 -13.47
CA ASN A 136 -2.40 -7.91 -12.86
C ASN A 136 -2.42 -7.80 -11.34
N GLU A 137 -1.29 -7.42 -10.72
CA GLU A 137 -1.15 -7.23 -9.29
C GLU A 137 -2.10 -6.16 -8.75
N ASN A 138 -2.06 -4.95 -9.30
CA ASN A 138 -2.93 -3.86 -8.87
C ASN A 138 -4.41 -4.22 -9.03
N THR A 139 -4.75 -5.02 -10.06
CA THR A 139 -6.12 -5.52 -10.24
C THR A 139 -6.56 -6.40 -9.07
N TRP A 140 -5.71 -7.31 -8.58
CA TRP A 140 -6.06 -8.19 -7.47
C TRP A 140 -5.92 -7.52 -6.10
N VAL A 141 -4.79 -6.85 -5.86
CA VAL A 141 -4.43 -6.30 -4.55
C VAL A 141 -5.21 -5.02 -4.24
N GLU A 142 -5.43 -4.15 -5.24
CA GLU A 142 -6.03 -2.84 -5.03
C GLU A 142 -7.50 -2.75 -5.41
N PHE A 143 -7.99 -3.69 -6.22
CA PHE A 143 -9.38 -3.62 -6.69
C PHE A 143 -10.21 -4.84 -6.30
N ILE A 144 -9.90 -6.04 -6.80
CA ILE A 144 -10.80 -7.20 -6.66
C ILE A 144 -10.92 -7.63 -5.20
N ILE A 145 -9.81 -8.02 -4.57
CA ILE A 145 -9.85 -8.57 -3.21
C ILE A 145 -10.36 -7.53 -2.20
N PRO A 146 -9.87 -6.27 -2.18
CA PRO A 146 -10.36 -5.30 -1.22
C PRO A 146 -11.82 -4.89 -1.46
N SER A 147 -12.32 -4.98 -2.69
CA SER A 147 -13.74 -4.74 -2.96
C SER A 147 -14.63 -5.87 -2.43
N LEU A 148 -14.17 -7.12 -2.54
CA LEU A 148 -14.89 -8.29 -2.04
C LEU A 148 -14.88 -8.38 -0.50
N LEU A 149 -13.76 -7.99 0.13
CA LEU A 149 -13.55 -8.12 1.56
C LEU A 149 -13.74 -6.81 2.33
N HIS A 150 -14.21 -5.75 1.68
CA HIS A 150 -14.42 -4.43 2.27
C HIS A 150 -13.18 -3.90 3.01
N GLN A 151 -11.99 -4.05 2.39
CA GLN A 151 -10.72 -3.58 2.92
C GLN A 151 -10.32 -2.25 2.28
N ASP A 152 -9.81 -1.34 3.12
CA ASP A 152 -9.28 -0.06 2.65
C ASP A 152 -7.92 -0.28 1.98
N THR A 153 -7.76 0.21 0.75
CA THR A 153 -6.52 0.07 -0.04
C THR A 153 -5.51 1.17 0.23
N ARG A 154 -5.84 2.14 1.07
CA ARG A 154 -4.96 3.27 1.40
C ARG A 154 -3.83 2.83 2.31
N TYR A 155 -2.66 3.41 2.09
CA TYR A 155 -1.54 3.26 2.99
C TYR A 155 -1.51 4.43 3.98
N TYR A 156 -1.75 4.15 5.25
CA TYR A 156 -1.70 5.15 6.33
C TYR A 156 -0.29 5.18 6.91
N THR A 157 0.44 6.29 6.70
CA THR A 157 1.79 6.47 7.25
C THR A 157 1.72 6.66 8.76
N LEU A 158 2.72 6.17 9.49
CA LEU A 158 2.86 6.45 10.92
C LEU A 158 3.32 7.91 11.15
N GLY A 159 4.21 8.41 10.30
CA GLY A 159 4.69 9.79 10.27
C GLY A 159 5.45 10.28 11.50
N LYS A 160 5.44 9.55 12.62
CA LYS A 160 6.04 9.96 13.91
C LYS A 160 6.87 8.83 14.52
N GLY A 161 7.91 9.19 15.26
CA GLY A 161 8.73 8.26 16.03
C GLY A 161 10.09 7.95 15.40
N LYS A 162 10.84 7.04 16.05
CA LYS A 162 12.16 6.64 15.60
C LYS A 162 12.10 5.90 14.26
N PHE A 163 13.09 6.09 13.40
CA PHE A 163 13.20 5.46 12.09
C PHE A 163 12.91 3.94 12.12
N GLY A 164 13.56 3.20 13.02
CA GLY A 164 13.35 1.75 13.13
C GLY A 164 11.90 1.36 13.47
N LYS A 165 11.19 2.15 14.31
CA LYS A 165 9.76 1.92 14.60
C LYS A 165 8.89 2.13 13.36
N ARG A 166 9.21 3.16 12.57
CA ARG A 166 8.48 3.46 11.32
C ARG A 166 8.70 2.38 10.25
N VAL A 167 9.95 1.93 10.11
CA VAL A 167 10.27 0.81 9.21
C VAL A 167 9.53 -0.46 9.62
N ALA A 168 9.56 -0.83 10.91
CA ALA A 168 8.82 -1.99 11.41
C ALA A 168 7.31 -1.83 11.19
N TYR A 169 6.76 -0.65 11.45
CA TYR A 169 5.36 -0.35 11.17
C TYR A 169 5.01 -0.56 9.69
N ALA A 170 5.80 0.00 8.79
CA ALA A 170 5.58 -0.12 7.34
C ALA A 170 5.54 -1.60 6.89
N PHE A 171 6.49 -2.42 7.34
CA PHE A 171 6.48 -3.86 7.06
C PHE A 171 5.25 -4.57 7.62
N THR A 172 4.73 -4.15 8.78
CA THR A 172 3.49 -4.76 9.29
C THR A 172 2.29 -4.49 8.41
N ARG A 173 2.31 -3.47 7.55
CA ARG A 173 1.20 -3.15 6.65
C ARG A 173 0.98 -4.20 5.55
N VAL A 174 1.99 -4.99 5.22
CA VAL A 174 1.82 -6.18 4.35
C VAL A 174 0.82 -7.17 4.95
N VAL A 175 0.81 -7.33 6.28
CA VAL A 175 -0.07 -8.30 6.97
C VAL A 175 -1.24 -7.68 7.71
N ILE A 176 -1.21 -6.36 7.97
CA ILE A 176 -2.25 -5.66 8.74
C ILE A 176 -2.70 -4.43 7.97
N THR A 177 -3.99 -4.35 7.70
CA THR A 177 -4.63 -3.20 7.06
C THR A 177 -5.83 -2.71 7.87
N ARG A 178 -6.68 -1.88 7.26
CA ARG A 178 -7.97 -1.45 7.82
C ARG A 178 -9.11 -1.96 6.93
N THR A 179 -10.27 -2.13 7.54
CA THR A 179 -11.53 -2.27 6.78
C THR A 179 -11.97 -0.89 6.26
N ASP A 180 -12.91 -0.87 5.34
CA ASP A 180 -13.53 0.38 4.86
C ASP A 180 -14.17 1.20 6.00
N GLU A 181 -14.52 0.56 7.10
CA GLU A 181 -15.04 1.19 8.33
C GLU A 181 -13.94 1.71 9.27
N GLY A 182 -12.66 1.46 8.93
CA GLY A 182 -11.51 1.93 9.70
C GLY A 182 -11.01 0.95 10.78
N HIS A 183 -11.62 -0.21 10.96
CA HIS A 183 -11.17 -1.23 11.92
C HIS A 183 -9.91 -1.95 11.44
N ARG A 184 -9.05 -2.33 12.37
CA ARG A 184 -7.86 -3.13 12.05
C ARG A 184 -8.26 -4.54 11.58
N ALA A 185 -7.63 -5.00 10.52
CA ALA A 185 -7.88 -6.32 9.95
C ALA A 185 -6.59 -6.93 9.40
N VAL A 186 -6.58 -8.25 9.21
CA VAL A 186 -5.54 -8.93 8.42
C VAL A 186 -5.63 -8.44 6.99
N ASN A 187 -4.49 -8.14 6.38
CA ASN A 187 -4.42 -7.63 5.00
C ASN A 187 -4.60 -8.78 3.98
N TYR A 188 -5.82 -9.27 3.89
CA TYR A 188 -6.15 -10.29 2.90
C TYR A 188 -5.99 -9.77 1.47
N SER A 189 -6.18 -8.47 1.25
CA SER A 189 -5.99 -7.85 -0.06
C SER A 189 -4.57 -8.06 -0.56
N GLU A 190 -3.58 -7.81 0.28
CA GLU A 190 -2.17 -8.00 -0.03
C GLU A 190 -1.83 -9.49 -0.16
N ILE A 191 -2.16 -10.28 0.86
CA ILE A 191 -1.75 -11.69 0.94
C ILE A 191 -2.40 -12.51 -0.18
N LEU A 192 -3.73 -12.48 -0.28
CA LEU A 192 -4.47 -13.27 -1.27
C LEU A 192 -4.38 -12.66 -2.66
N GLY A 193 -4.33 -11.31 -2.76
CA GLY A 193 -4.17 -10.60 -4.02
C GLY A 193 -2.84 -10.92 -4.69
N ALA A 194 -1.74 -10.85 -3.96
CA ALA A 194 -0.41 -11.24 -4.46
C ALA A 194 -0.34 -12.74 -4.83
N GLY A 195 -1.06 -13.59 -4.08
CA GLY A 195 -1.19 -15.01 -4.41
C GLY A 195 -1.95 -15.24 -5.72
N ALA A 196 -3.10 -14.56 -5.90
CA ALA A 196 -3.91 -14.62 -7.11
C ALA A 196 -3.14 -14.08 -8.32
N PHE A 197 -2.49 -12.92 -8.18
CA PHE A 197 -1.57 -12.36 -9.16
C PHE A 197 -0.52 -13.40 -9.60
N SER A 198 0.17 -14.01 -8.64
CA SER A 198 1.24 -14.98 -8.92
C SER A 198 0.73 -16.22 -9.66
N GLY A 199 -0.50 -16.66 -9.36
CA GLY A 199 -1.18 -17.74 -10.06
C GLY A 199 -1.54 -17.37 -11.50
N VAL A 200 -2.14 -16.18 -11.70
CA VAL A 200 -2.52 -15.67 -13.04
C VAL A 200 -1.29 -15.40 -13.91
N ALA A 201 -0.17 -14.97 -13.32
CA ALA A 201 1.07 -14.74 -14.05
C ALA A 201 1.57 -16.00 -14.79
N ASN A 202 1.24 -17.21 -14.31
CA ASN A 202 1.57 -18.45 -15.03
C ASN A 202 0.94 -18.55 -16.43
N LEU A 203 -0.07 -17.75 -16.75
CA LEU A 203 -0.68 -17.77 -18.08
C LEU A 203 0.24 -17.17 -19.15
N TYR A 204 1.08 -16.19 -18.78
CA TYR A 204 1.93 -15.48 -19.73
C TYR A 204 3.43 -15.65 -19.50
N TYR A 205 3.87 -16.25 -18.39
CA TYR A 205 5.28 -16.58 -18.19
C TYR A 205 5.70 -17.85 -18.96
N PRO A 206 7.00 -18.06 -19.23
CA PRO A 206 7.53 -19.29 -19.83
C PRO A 206 7.17 -20.54 -19.00
N SER A 207 7.11 -21.70 -19.65
CA SER A 207 6.73 -22.96 -19.00
C SER A 207 7.65 -23.36 -17.84
N SER A 208 8.94 -23.03 -17.91
CA SER A 208 9.92 -23.20 -16.83
C SER A 208 9.57 -22.44 -15.53
N GLU A 209 8.84 -21.31 -15.66
CA GLU A 209 8.43 -20.45 -14.56
C GLU A 209 7.03 -20.77 -14.01
N ARG A 210 6.31 -21.75 -14.57
CA ARG A 210 4.93 -22.11 -14.19
C ARG A 210 4.85 -23.21 -13.12
N THR A 211 5.96 -23.51 -12.45
CA THR A 211 5.98 -24.52 -11.39
C THR A 211 5.43 -23.94 -10.09
N PHE A 212 4.92 -24.81 -9.19
CA PHE A 212 4.46 -24.41 -7.86
C PHE A 212 5.53 -23.60 -7.10
N THR A 213 6.79 -24.09 -7.14
CA THR A 213 7.91 -23.43 -6.47
C THR A 213 8.12 -22.01 -7.00
N LYS A 214 8.10 -21.81 -8.32
CA LYS A 214 8.28 -20.50 -8.94
C LYS A 214 7.11 -19.56 -8.65
N THR A 215 5.89 -20.09 -8.69
CA THR A 215 4.68 -19.33 -8.33
C THR A 215 4.74 -18.89 -6.88
N TYR A 216 5.13 -19.78 -5.96
CA TYR A 216 5.30 -19.45 -4.54
C TYR A 216 6.43 -18.44 -4.32
N GLN A 217 7.57 -18.60 -4.99
CA GLN A 217 8.66 -17.62 -4.92
C GLN A 217 8.21 -16.25 -5.40
N ARG A 218 7.48 -16.16 -6.51
CA ARG A 218 6.93 -14.90 -7.03
C ARG A 218 6.00 -14.26 -6.00
N TRP A 219 5.11 -15.04 -5.40
CA TRP A 219 4.21 -14.56 -4.35
C TRP A 219 4.97 -13.94 -3.16
N ILE A 220 5.92 -14.69 -2.59
CA ILE A 220 6.68 -14.20 -1.42
C ILE A 220 7.58 -13.02 -1.80
N THR A 221 8.22 -13.06 -2.97
CA THR A 221 9.06 -11.95 -3.45
C THR A 221 8.24 -10.67 -3.60
N ASN A 222 7.02 -10.79 -4.14
CA ASN A 222 6.11 -9.67 -4.28
C ASN A 222 5.78 -9.05 -2.92
N LEU A 223 5.32 -9.84 -1.95
CA LEU A 223 5.05 -9.35 -0.59
C LEU A 223 6.26 -8.65 0.06
N CYS A 224 7.49 -9.12 -0.24
CA CYS A 224 8.71 -8.47 0.24
C CYS A 224 8.96 -7.13 -0.46
N ILE A 225 8.70 -7.05 -1.77
CA ILE A 225 8.83 -5.81 -2.55
C ILE A 225 7.82 -4.78 -2.05
N ASP A 226 6.57 -5.18 -1.83
CA ASP A 226 5.52 -4.31 -1.30
C ASP A 226 5.86 -3.78 0.10
N GLY A 227 6.41 -4.64 0.95
CA GLY A 227 6.96 -4.22 2.23
C GLY A 227 8.04 -3.14 2.08
N GLY A 228 8.93 -3.29 1.10
CA GLY A 228 9.94 -2.27 0.76
C GLY A 228 9.31 -0.97 0.24
N VAL A 229 8.30 -1.07 -0.61
CA VAL A 229 7.55 0.09 -1.13
C VAL A 229 6.83 0.82 0.01
N PHE A 230 6.21 0.09 0.96
CA PHE A 230 5.59 0.70 2.14
C PHE A 230 6.62 1.42 3.03
N VAL A 231 7.81 0.84 3.23
CA VAL A 231 8.90 1.53 3.93
C VAL A 231 9.28 2.81 3.20
N PHE A 232 9.42 2.76 1.89
CA PHE A 232 9.76 3.94 1.10
C PHE A 232 8.67 5.02 1.20
N LYS A 233 7.38 4.65 1.08
CA LYS A 233 6.25 5.56 1.28
C LYS A 233 6.23 6.16 2.70
N GLU A 234 6.62 5.38 3.72
CA GLU A 234 6.69 5.83 5.11
C GLU A 234 7.77 6.89 5.36
N VAL A 235 8.94 6.75 4.74
CA VAL A 235 10.06 7.67 4.97
C VAL A 235 10.11 8.82 3.97
N TRP A 236 9.34 8.73 2.90
CA TRP A 236 9.33 9.72 1.83
C TRP A 236 9.07 11.17 2.29
N PRO A 237 8.12 11.46 3.19
CA PRO A 237 7.89 12.83 3.66
C PRO A 237 9.14 13.47 4.26
N ASP A 238 9.94 12.70 5.01
CA ASP A 238 11.18 13.21 5.60
C ASP A 238 12.23 13.49 4.54
N ILE A 239 12.37 12.59 3.57
CA ILE A 239 13.28 12.76 2.43
C ILE A 239 12.88 13.98 1.62
N ASN A 240 11.59 14.12 1.33
CA ASN A 240 11.07 15.25 0.57
C ASN A 240 11.34 16.58 1.29
N ASN A 241 11.09 16.65 2.60
CA ASN A 241 11.36 17.84 3.40
C ASN A 241 12.86 18.16 3.45
N ALA A 242 13.72 17.15 3.62
CA ALA A 242 15.16 17.35 3.66
C ALA A 242 15.75 17.85 2.32
N ILE A 243 15.19 17.40 1.19
CA ILE A 243 15.72 17.75 -0.14
C ILE A 243 15.13 19.07 -0.66
N PHE A 244 13.82 19.29 -0.48
CA PHE A 244 13.10 20.37 -1.16
C PHE A 244 12.71 21.53 -0.25
N HIS A 245 12.73 21.39 1.07
CA HIS A 245 12.33 22.43 2.03
C HIS A 245 13.49 22.92 2.91
N GLN A 246 14.74 22.54 2.61
CA GLN A 246 15.91 23.03 3.30
C GLN A 246 16.37 24.37 2.71
N LYS A 247 15.50 25.39 2.80
CA LYS A 247 15.86 26.80 2.61
C LYS A 247 14.85 27.66 3.35
N ASP A 248 15.10 27.87 4.64
CA ASP A 248 14.80 29.13 5.31
C ASP A 248 15.71 29.24 6.53
#